data_c1133b5666c3da5f22f61f065a33d181
#
_entry.id   c1133b5666c3da5f22f61f065a33d181
#
_cell.length_a   1.000
_cell.length_b   1.000
_cell.length_c   1.000
_cell.angle_alpha   90.00
_cell.angle_beta   90.00
_cell.angle_gamma   90.00
#
_symmetry.space_group_name_H-M   'P 1'
#
loop_
_entity.id
_entity.type
_entity.pdbx_description
1 polymer ?
#
loop_
_entity_poly.entity_id
_entity_poly.type
_entity_poly.pdbx_seq_one_letter_code
_entity_poly.pdbx_strand_id
1 'polypeptide(L)'
;MKRSLLRLAIMMIFCVAAFSPARAAIEYANITGGRVQGEVKDGLATFKGLPFAAPPVGALRWRVPRAVVAWRGVRKANTFARACIQPWGENPDPNLISEDCLYLNVWTAAATAKERRPVMVWIHGGGLTNGMSWQNLSYGTKLAPEGAVLVTIAYRLGAMGFLAHHELTRESGDGSGNYGLFDTLAALKWVQANIAQFGGDPSRVTIFGGSSGAQIVSLLAGAPAAKGLYQRAIAQGRAEFFPRLDLIPPTLTPLPSLHEAEKTGNDFFNSLGVPNLASARSLSAQTTLDVLASSRADFRPTIDGSLIVGSNVDLFQQGKFNDTPILVGFSTDEAGATSPKVLVDWMDSVIARSGCKEAQAAIGKIYPRTNDAETSMLRYLFRDFYDGWPIWTWARLQSMKGRNHAYVFLFDVHGPEQPFGAWHAAEYPFVFGNFPKPPTPGEEAISALMRRYWINFAAHGDPNGPGLPVWKAFDEESQMAMVFGDSPRSQPLPNIRGLKALDELLRCDIERDTP
;
A
#
# COMPACT_ATOMS: atom_id res chain seq x y z
N MET A 1 58.89 58.08 -34.60
CA MET A 1 58.98 56.62 -34.57
C MET A 1 58.96 56.17 -33.12
N LYS A 2 57.78 55.77 -32.59
CA LYS A 2 57.64 55.19 -31.23
C LYS A 2 56.86 53.89 -31.38
N ARG A 3 57.48 52.72 -31.09
CA ARG A 3 56.88 51.38 -31.09
C ARG A 3 56.21 51.17 -29.76
N SER A 4 54.90 51.00 -29.77
CA SER A 4 54.09 50.55 -28.61
C SER A 4 54.05 49.04 -28.59
N LEU A 5 54.60 48.42 -27.57
CA LEU A 5 54.47 46.98 -27.25
C LEU A 5 53.18 46.74 -26.44
N LEU A 6 52.21 46.08 -27.06
CA LEU A 6 50.98 45.61 -26.39
C LEU A 6 51.29 44.29 -25.71
N ARG A 7 51.33 44.27 -24.39
CA ARG A 7 51.45 43.02 -23.59
C ARG A 7 50.05 42.38 -23.38
N LEU A 8 49.85 41.27 -24.05
CA LEU A 8 48.64 40.43 -23.83
C LEU A 8 48.84 39.63 -22.55
N ALA A 9 48.09 39.95 -21.48
CA ALA A 9 48.06 39.17 -20.28
C ALA A 9 46.97 38.05 -20.44
N ILE A 10 47.40 36.80 -20.62
CA ILE A 10 46.51 35.61 -20.61
C ILE A 10 46.18 35.29 -19.14
N MET A 11 44.97 35.59 -18.75
CA MET A 11 44.43 35.23 -17.43
C MET A 11 43.92 33.78 -17.50
N MET A 12 44.73 32.82 -17.03
CA MET A 12 44.29 31.44 -16.84
C MET A 12 43.33 31.41 -15.66
N ILE A 13 42.04 31.26 -15.95
CA ILE A 13 41.03 30.94 -14.92
C ILE A 13 41.17 29.45 -14.60
N PHE A 14 41.81 29.14 -13.49
CA PHE A 14 41.75 27.80 -12.89
C PHE A 14 40.33 27.58 -12.34
N CYS A 15 39.48 26.87 -13.07
CA CYS A 15 38.28 26.26 -12.50
C CYS A 15 38.73 25.21 -11.49
N VAL A 16 38.84 25.59 -10.23
CA VAL A 16 38.92 24.63 -9.13
C VAL A 16 37.54 24.02 -9.03
N ALA A 17 37.35 22.86 -9.63
CA ALA A 17 36.20 22.01 -9.33
C ALA A 17 36.25 21.71 -7.83
N ALA A 18 35.39 22.37 -7.05
CA ALA A 18 35.20 22.06 -5.65
C ALA A 18 34.67 20.61 -5.56
N PHE A 19 35.57 19.67 -5.35
CA PHE A 19 35.18 18.34 -4.89
C PHE A 19 34.56 18.54 -3.51
N SER A 20 33.21 18.63 -3.46
CA SER A 20 32.51 18.45 -2.21
C SER A 20 32.89 17.05 -1.71
N PRO A 21 33.46 16.91 -0.50
CA PRO A 21 33.76 15.59 0.02
C PRO A 21 32.46 14.78 0.01
N ALA A 22 32.49 13.58 -0.56
CA ALA A 22 31.36 12.66 -0.52
C ALA A 22 30.89 12.56 0.93
N ARG A 23 29.68 13.03 1.20
CA ARG A 23 29.13 13.07 2.57
C ARG A 23 29.06 11.62 3.05
N ALA A 24 29.73 11.30 4.16
CA ALA A 24 29.77 9.93 4.68
C ALA A 24 28.34 9.47 5.00
N ALA A 25 27.86 8.44 4.33
CA ALA A 25 26.55 7.83 4.62
C ALA A 25 26.63 6.96 5.88
N ILE A 26 25.48 6.72 6.51
CA ILE A 26 25.36 5.85 7.68
C ILE A 26 25.63 4.40 7.26
N GLU A 27 26.76 3.83 7.65
CA GLU A 27 27.11 2.43 7.37
C GLU A 27 26.67 1.48 8.50
N TYR A 28 26.66 1.96 9.75
CA TYR A 28 26.32 1.17 10.92
C TYR A 28 25.15 1.77 11.68
N ALA A 29 24.28 0.91 12.20
CA ALA A 29 23.17 1.30 13.06
C ALA A 29 23.05 0.35 14.27
N ASN A 30 22.68 0.90 15.44
CA ASN A 30 22.30 0.12 16.60
C ASN A 30 20.78 0.06 16.67
N ILE A 31 20.23 -1.13 16.50
CA ILE A 31 18.78 -1.35 16.43
C ILE A 31 18.33 -2.35 17.50
N THR A 32 17.02 -2.48 17.67
CA THR A 32 16.45 -3.54 18.49
C THR A 32 16.97 -4.89 18.03
N GLY A 33 17.61 -5.62 18.95
CA GLY A 33 18.24 -6.91 18.69
C GLY A 33 19.76 -6.84 18.57
N GLY A 34 20.38 -5.74 18.09
CA GLY A 34 21.84 -5.63 18.02
C GLY A 34 22.34 -4.62 16.98
N ARG A 35 23.64 -4.68 16.70
CA ARG A 35 24.29 -3.81 15.72
C ARG A 35 24.24 -4.40 14.32
N VAL A 36 24.01 -3.54 13.32
CA VAL A 36 23.95 -3.91 11.90
C VAL A 36 24.93 -3.07 11.08
N GLN A 37 25.41 -3.67 9.98
CA GLN A 37 26.19 -3.00 8.95
C GLN A 37 25.46 -3.07 7.63
N GLY A 38 25.16 -1.92 7.03
CA GLY A 38 24.58 -1.77 5.69
C GLY A 38 25.64 -1.75 4.60
N GLU A 39 25.17 -1.61 3.38
CA GLU A 39 25.97 -1.40 2.18
C GLU A 39 25.85 0.07 1.76
N VAL A 40 26.98 0.75 1.54
CA VAL A 40 27.02 2.14 1.08
C VAL A 40 27.53 2.18 -0.34
N LYS A 41 26.74 2.76 -1.24
CA LYS A 41 27.13 2.99 -2.63
C LYS A 41 26.64 4.38 -3.08
N ASP A 42 27.53 5.17 -3.67
CA ASP A 42 27.23 6.51 -4.22
C ASP A 42 26.50 7.45 -3.23
N GLY A 43 26.87 7.39 -1.94
CA GLY A 43 26.23 8.18 -0.87
C GLY A 43 24.87 7.64 -0.38
N LEU A 44 24.38 6.54 -0.93
CA LEU A 44 23.18 5.84 -0.49
C LEU A 44 23.55 4.65 0.38
N ALA A 45 23.07 4.62 1.61
CA ALA A 45 23.15 3.46 2.49
C ALA A 45 21.89 2.60 2.34
N THR A 46 22.11 1.29 2.22
CA THR A 46 21.05 0.29 2.11
C THR A 46 21.24 -0.78 3.18
N PHE A 47 20.20 -1.03 3.96
CA PHE A 47 20.15 -2.09 4.96
C PHE A 47 19.06 -3.07 4.57
N LYS A 48 19.43 -4.30 4.23
CA LYS A 48 18.55 -5.35 3.74
C LYS A 48 18.37 -6.45 4.78
N GLY A 49 17.16 -6.99 4.90
CA GLY A 49 16.89 -8.14 5.76
C GLY A 49 17.04 -7.85 7.26
N LEU A 50 16.56 -6.70 7.72
CA LEU A 50 16.52 -6.35 9.14
C LEU A 50 15.32 -7.02 9.81
N PRO A 51 15.50 -7.88 10.83
CA PRO A 51 14.36 -8.50 11.51
C PRO A 51 13.62 -7.47 12.36
N PHE A 52 12.29 -7.43 12.23
CA PHE A 52 11.45 -6.61 13.11
C PHE A 52 10.64 -7.44 14.10
N ALA A 53 10.62 -8.76 13.94
CA ALA A 53 10.01 -9.72 14.86
C ALA A 53 10.78 -11.05 14.86
N ALA A 54 10.50 -11.91 15.84
CA ALA A 54 10.97 -13.29 15.84
C ALA A 54 10.31 -14.09 14.70
N PRO A 55 10.98 -15.10 14.12
CA PRO A 55 10.41 -15.95 13.08
C PRO A 55 9.08 -16.58 13.53
N PRO A 56 7.98 -16.42 12.76
CA PRO A 56 6.65 -16.95 13.10
C PRO A 56 6.50 -18.44 12.70
N VAL A 57 7.41 -19.28 13.16
CA VAL A 57 7.54 -20.69 12.76
C VAL A 57 7.08 -21.64 13.88
N GLY A 58 6.65 -22.83 13.53
CA GLY A 58 6.28 -23.89 14.50
C GLY A 58 5.20 -23.42 15.48
N ALA A 59 5.50 -23.41 16.77
CA ALA A 59 4.54 -22.96 17.80
C ALA A 59 4.16 -21.47 17.69
N LEU A 60 4.89 -20.67 16.93
CA LEU A 60 4.59 -19.26 16.68
C LEU A 60 3.77 -19.03 15.41
N ARG A 61 3.54 -20.08 14.60
CA ARG A 61 2.63 -20.00 13.45
C ARG A 61 1.23 -19.60 13.95
N TRP A 62 0.58 -18.66 13.24
CA TRP A 62 -0.74 -18.09 13.62
C TRP A 62 -0.76 -17.52 15.04
N ARG A 63 0.31 -16.81 15.42
CA ARG A 63 0.34 -15.96 16.62
C ARG A 63 0.75 -14.54 16.25
N VAL A 64 0.41 -13.59 17.12
CA VAL A 64 0.91 -12.22 17.00
C VAL A 64 2.44 -12.21 17.06
N PRO A 65 3.12 -11.27 16.33
CA PRO A 65 4.57 -11.19 16.30
C PRO A 65 5.19 -11.08 17.70
N ARG A 66 6.31 -11.78 17.90
CA ARG A 66 7.10 -11.72 19.14
C ARG A 66 8.33 -10.84 18.93
N ALA A 67 8.89 -10.35 20.03
CA ALA A 67 10.09 -9.51 20.03
C ALA A 67 11.24 -10.19 19.27
N VAL A 68 12.05 -9.38 18.59
CA VAL A 68 13.26 -9.81 17.89
C VAL A 68 14.21 -10.53 18.86
N VAL A 69 14.79 -11.64 18.41
CA VAL A 69 15.84 -12.34 19.16
C VAL A 69 17.15 -11.56 19.03
N ALA A 70 17.71 -11.14 20.17
CA ALA A 70 18.95 -10.39 20.19
C ALA A 70 20.15 -11.22 19.70
N TRP A 71 21.11 -10.57 19.05
CA TRP A 71 22.35 -11.19 18.57
C TRP A 71 23.59 -10.45 19.10
N ARG A 72 24.72 -11.16 19.13
CA ARG A 72 26.01 -10.59 19.47
C ARG A 72 26.78 -10.19 18.19
N GLY A 73 27.66 -9.19 18.33
CA GLY A 73 28.48 -8.71 17.20
C GLY A 73 27.71 -7.85 16.20
N VAL A 74 28.24 -7.75 14.99
CA VAL A 74 27.68 -6.95 13.90
C VAL A 74 27.05 -7.89 12.87
N ARG A 75 25.75 -7.74 12.61
CA ARG A 75 25.04 -8.47 11.55
C ARG A 75 25.18 -7.71 10.23
N LYS A 76 25.66 -8.37 9.19
CA LYS A 76 25.66 -7.81 7.83
C LYS A 76 24.22 -7.72 7.31
N ALA A 77 23.83 -6.54 6.87
CA ALA A 77 22.50 -6.25 6.34
C ALA A 77 22.60 -5.88 4.84
N ASN A 78 23.20 -6.77 4.06
CA ASN A 78 23.48 -6.58 2.62
C ASN A 78 22.69 -7.54 1.71
N THR A 79 21.89 -8.44 2.29
CA THR A 79 21.10 -9.44 1.55
C THR A 79 19.63 -9.33 1.97
N PHE A 80 18.72 -9.35 0.99
CA PHE A 80 17.29 -9.42 1.27
C PHE A 80 16.94 -10.73 1.98
N ALA A 81 16.01 -10.67 2.90
CA ALA A 81 15.43 -11.87 3.51
C ALA A 81 14.48 -12.55 2.51
N ARG A 82 14.11 -13.79 2.80
CA ARG A 82 13.12 -14.53 2.02
C ARG A 82 11.75 -13.85 2.13
N ALA A 83 10.97 -13.92 1.06
CA ALA A 83 9.57 -13.51 1.07
C ALA A 83 8.73 -14.45 1.95
N CYS A 84 7.58 -13.97 2.42
CA CYS A 84 6.66 -14.83 3.16
C CYS A 84 6.12 -15.94 2.27
N ILE A 85 5.71 -17.05 2.90
CA ILE A 85 5.12 -18.20 2.21
C ILE A 85 3.93 -17.74 1.36
N GLN A 86 3.96 -18.08 0.08
CA GLN A 86 2.99 -17.66 -0.93
C GLN A 86 3.03 -18.58 -2.15
N PRO A 87 1.95 -18.70 -2.94
CA PRO A 87 2.02 -19.33 -4.25
C PRO A 87 2.86 -18.43 -5.17
N TRP A 88 3.95 -18.94 -5.70
CA TRP A 88 4.89 -18.18 -6.53
C TRP A 88 4.95 -18.75 -7.94
N GLY A 89 4.12 -18.25 -8.87
CA GLY A 89 4.15 -18.65 -10.28
C GLY A 89 4.03 -20.16 -10.52
N GLU A 90 4.32 -20.59 -11.75
CA GLU A 90 4.27 -22.00 -12.13
C GLU A 90 5.47 -22.82 -11.60
N ASN A 91 6.61 -22.18 -11.29
CA ASN A 91 7.82 -22.79 -10.73
C ASN A 91 8.44 -21.88 -9.66
N PRO A 92 7.91 -21.88 -8.42
CA PRO A 92 8.49 -21.09 -7.35
C PRO A 92 9.88 -21.61 -6.99
N ASP A 93 10.88 -20.72 -6.91
CA ASP A 93 12.13 -21.07 -6.24
C ASP A 93 11.87 -21.15 -4.71
N PRO A 94 11.84 -22.36 -4.12
CA PRO A 94 11.54 -22.53 -2.70
C PRO A 94 12.60 -21.87 -1.80
N ASN A 95 13.76 -21.49 -2.36
CA ASN A 95 14.79 -20.78 -1.64
C ASN A 95 14.46 -19.30 -1.44
N LEU A 96 13.49 -18.76 -2.17
CA LEU A 96 13.08 -17.35 -2.09
C LEU A 96 11.93 -17.10 -1.11
N ILE A 97 11.25 -18.13 -0.61
CA ILE A 97 10.12 -18.03 0.32
C ILE A 97 10.40 -18.75 1.65
N SER A 98 9.80 -18.29 2.74
CA SER A 98 9.94 -18.89 4.06
C SER A 98 8.82 -18.42 4.99
N GLU A 99 8.51 -19.21 6.03
CA GLU A 99 7.75 -18.69 7.18
C GLU A 99 8.60 -17.71 8.01
N ASP A 100 9.94 -17.87 8.04
CA ASP A 100 10.87 -16.89 8.61
C ASP A 100 11.02 -15.72 7.61
N CYS A 101 10.08 -14.77 7.66
CA CYS A 101 9.95 -13.70 6.67
C CYS A 101 9.69 -12.30 7.26
N LEU A 102 9.62 -12.15 8.59
CA LEU A 102 9.28 -10.87 9.21
C LEU A 102 10.50 -9.93 9.25
N TYR A 103 10.84 -9.43 8.09
CA TYR A 103 11.99 -8.57 7.83
C TYR A 103 11.58 -7.32 7.07
N LEU A 104 12.36 -6.26 7.25
CA LEU A 104 12.23 -5.01 6.51
C LEU A 104 13.57 -4.58 5.92
N ASN A 105 13.51 -3.59 5.03
CA ASN A 105 14.69 -2.99 4.42
C ASN A 105 14.64 -1.48 4.59
N VAL A 106 15.81 -0.83 4.67
CA VAL A 106 15.92 0.62 4.82
C VAL A 106 16.88 1.18 3.77
N TRP A 107 16.45 2.24 3.08
CA TRP A 107 17.29 3.06 2.20
C TRP A 107 17.38 4.48 2.76
N THR A 108 18.58 4.98 2.91
CA THR A 108 18.82 6.34 3.39
C THR A 108 20.05 6.97 2.75
N ALA A 109 19.92 8.22 2.35
CA ALA A 109 21.06 9.06 1.98
C ALA A 109 21.40 10.08 3.08
N ALA A 110 20.96 9.85 4.32
CA ALA A 110 21.38 10.65 5.47
C ALA A 110 22.85 10.39 5.79
N ALA A 111 23.60 11.47 6.01
CA ALA A 111 24.98 11.37 6.44
C ALA A 111 25.08 11.10 7.97
N THR A 112 24.07 11.50 8.72
CA THR A 112 24.04 11.33 10.18
C THR A 112 22.66 11.00 10.70
N ALA A 113 22.58 10.35 11.83
CA ALA A 113 21.33 10.05 12.54
C ALA A 113 20.56 11.32 13.00
N LYS A 114 21.19 12.51 12.94
CA LYS A 114 20.59 13.77 13.39
C LYS A 114 19.79 14.51 12.30
N GLU A 115 19.78 14.03 11.07
CA GLU A 115 19.12 14.74 9.94
C GLU A 115 17.59 14.75 10.04
N ARG A 116 16.98 13.75 10.71
CA ARG A 116 15.54 13.70 10.94
C ARG A 116 14.72 13.87 9.65
N ARG A 117 15.03 13.06 8.64
CA ARG A 117 14.31 13.06 7.36
C ARG A 117 12.91 12.47 7.53
N PRO A 118 11.91 12.86 6.68
CA PRO A 118 10.63 12.16 6.64
C PRO A 118 10.84 10.68 6.31
N VAL A 119 10.04 9.82 6.92
CA VAL A 119 10.10 8.37 6.76
C VAL A 119 8.90 7.90 5.95
N MET A 120 9.14 7.12 4.92
CA MET A 120 8.10 6.51 4.10
C MET A 120 8.17 5.00 4.24
N VAL A 121 7.09 4.38 4.75
CA VAL A 121 7.01 2.93 5.00
C VAL A 121 6.11 2.30 3.95
N TRP A 122 6.72 1.54 3.02
CA TRP A 122 6.01 0.86 1.95
C TRP A 122 5.43 -0.49 2.40
N ILE A 123 4.14 -0.66 2.15
CA ILE A 123 3.38 -1.90 2.35
C ILE A 123 3.01 -2.42 0.97
N HIS A 124 3.59 -3.56 0.57
CA HIS A 124 3.41 -4.09 -0.77
C HIS A 124 1.99 -4.61 -1.01
N GLY A 125 1.57 -4.62 -2.28
CA GLY A 125 0.34 -5.26 -2.74
C GLY A 125 0.51 -6.76 -3.02
N GLY A 126 -0.43 -7.30 -3.78
CA GLY A 126 -0.45 -8.71 -4.19
C GLY A 126 -1.66 -9.49 -3.66
N GLY A 127 -2.80 -8.80 -3.45
CA GLY A 127 -4.06 -9.44 -3.07
C GLY A 127 -4.04 -10.10 -1.69
N LEU A 128 -3.12 -9.71 -0.80
CA LEU A 128 -2.86 -10.35 0.50
C LEU A 128 -2.38 -11.82 0.40
N THR A 129 -2.19 -12.33 -0.80
CA THR A 129 -1.80 -13.73 -1.05
C THR A 129 -0.35 -13.87 -1.56
N ASN A 130 0.20 -12.81 -2.16
CA ASN A 130 1.56 -12.77 -2.68
C ASN A 130 2.17 -11.38 -2.53
N GLY A 131 3.47 -11.26 -2.83
CA GLY A 131 4.23 -10.02 -2.72
C GLY A 131 5.43 -10.16 -1.79
N MET A 132 6.29 -9.14 -1.80
CA MET A 132 7.51 -9.12 -1.02
C MET A 132 8.03 -7.72 -0.78
N SER A 133 8.84 -7.54 0.26
CA SER A 133 9.43 -6.24 0.62
C SER A 133 10.60 -5.80 -0.29
N TRP A 134 10.97 -6.59 -1.31
CA TRP A 134 12.11 -6.33 -2.19
C TRP A 134 11.76 -6.45 -3.69
N GLN A 135 10.55 -6.02 -4.05
CA GLN A 135 10.18 -5.85 -5.47
C GLN A 135 11.05 -4.74 -6.09
N ASN A 136 11.63 -4.99 -7.28
CA ASN A 136 12.54 -4.05 -7.93
C ASN A 136 11.92 -2.65 -8.12
N LEU A 137 10.62 -2.58 -8.37
CA LEU A 137 9.90 -1.32 -8.54
C LEU A 137 9.86 -0.47 -7.26
N SER A 138 9.95 -1.08 -6.07
CA SER A 138 9.83 -0.39 -4.77
C SER A 138 11.18 -0.11 -4.08
N TYR A 139 12.31 -0.18 -4.79
CA TYR A 139 13.59 0.18 -4.22
C TYR A 139 13.72 1.68 -3.97
N GLY A 140 14.38 2.03 -2.86
CA GLY A 140 14.57 3.42 -2.45
C GLY A 140 15.69 4.17 -3.17
N THR A 141 16.13 3.70 -4.34
CA THR A 141 17.29 4.22 -5.08
C THR A 141 17.11 5.65 -5.58
N LYS A 142 15.88 6.10 -5.74
CA LYS A 142 15.54 7.49 -6.13
C LYS A 142 14.95 8.29 -4.97
N LEU A 143 13.96 7.77 -4.26
CA LEU A 143 13.29 8.49 -3.16
C LEU A 143 14.25 8.85 -2.01
N ALA A 144 15.18 7.97 -1.63
CA ALA A 144 16.05 8.22 -0.51
C ALA A 144 17.09 9.33 -0.78
N PRO A 145 17.74 9.41 -1.95
CA PRO A 145 18.57 10.57 -2.33
C PRO A 145 17.79 11.89 -2.38
N GLU A 146 16.53 11.86 -2.77
CA GLU A 146 15.68 13.05 -2.88
C GLU A 146 15.14 13.56 -1.52
N GLY A 147 15.49 12.92 -0.40
CA GLY A 147 15.28 13.49 0.94
C GLY A 147 14.44 12.69 1.92
N ALA A 148 13.95 11.51 1.56
CA ALA A 148 13.22 10.62 2.46
C ALA A 148 14.13 9.50 3.03
N VAL A 149 13.70 8.85 4.10
CA VAL A 149 14.14 7.51 4.48
C VAL A 149 13.05 6.55 4.04
N LEU A 150 13.37 5.63 3.13
CA LEU A 150 12.42 4.62 2.70
C LEU A 150 12.60 3.34 3.51
N VAL A 151 11.49 2.79 3.96
CA VAL A 151 11.39 1.46 4.58
C VAL A 151 10.43 0.60 3.77
N THR A 152 10.79 -0.63 3.43
CA THR A 152 9.87 -1.61 2.85
C THR A 152 9.70 -2.78 3.81
N ILE A 153 8.47 -3.20 4.08
CA ILE A 153 8.17 -4.23 5.07
C ILE A 153 7.58 -5.47 4.43
N ALA A 154 7.86 -6.64 5.01
CA ALA A 154 7.14 -7.88 4.73
C ALA A 154 6.04 -8.09 5.77
N TYR A 155 5.01 -8.85 5.43
CA TYR A 155 3.95 -9.31 6.32
C TYR A 155 3.45 -10.68 5.86
N ARG A 156 2.92 -11.49 6.77
CA ARG A 156 2.39 -12.82 6.44
C ARG A 156 1.18 -12.74 5.53
N LEU A 157 1.07 -13.68 4.61
CA LEU A 157 0.15 -13.70 3.48
C LEU A 157 -0.80 -14.90 3.54
N GLY A 158 -1.93 -14.81 2.84
CA GLY A 158 -2.89 -15.88 2.67
C GLY A 158 -3.27 -16.55 4.00
N ALA A 159 -3.36 -17.86 4.03
CA ALA A 159 -3.68 -18.61 5.24
C ALA A 159 -2.68 -18.38 6.39
N MET A 160 -1.39 -18.11 6.08
CA MET A 160 -0.39 -17.83 7.13
C MET A 160 -0.61 -16.49 7.82
N GLY A 161 -1.19 -15.52 7.10
CA GLY A 161 -1.43 -14.17 7.59
C GLY A 161 -2.85 -13.89 8.07
N PHE A 162 -3.84 -14.63 7.54
CA PHE A 162 -5.25 -14.23 7.70
C PHE A 162 -6.20 -15.39 8.06
N LEU A 163 -5.69 -16.56 8.42
CA LEU A 163 -6.51 -17.67 8.92
C LEU A 163 -7.11 -17.33 10.29
N ALA A 164 -8.44 -17.25 10.38
CA ALA A 164 -9.17 -17.29 11.65
C ALA A 164 -9.65 -18.74 11.94
N HIS A 165 -9.64 -19.15 13.20
CA HIS A 165 -10.12 -20.46 13.63
C HIS A 165 -10.51 -20.40 15.12
N HIS A 166 -11.55 -21.13 15.52
CA HIS A 166 -12.06 -21.06 16.89
C HIS A 166 -11.00 -21.46 17.96
N GLU A 167 -10.09 -22.38 17.65
CA GLU A 167 -8.99 -22.71 18.58
C GLU A 167 -7.94 -21.61 18.68
N LEU A 168 -7.69 -20.87 17.58
CA LEU A 168 -6.80 -19.70 17.58
C LEU A 168 -7.40 -18.56 18.40
N THR A 169 -8.69 -18.29 18.24
CA THR A 169 -9.42 -17.30 19.04
C THR A 169 -9.39 -17.66 20.52
N ARG A 170 -9.63 -18.94 20.86
CA ARG A 170 -9.53 -19.41 22.25
C ARG A 170 -8.12 -19.28 22.81
N GLU A 171 -7.09 -19.57 22.01
CA GLU A 171 -5.69 -19.46 22.42
C GLU A 171 -5.27 -18.01 22.67
N SER A 172 -5.72 -17.07 21.84
CA SER A 172 -5.36 -15.64 21.95
C SER A 172 -6.16 -14.91 23.03
N GLY A 173 -7.43 -15.24 23.18
CA GLY A 173 -8.40 -14.52 24.01
C GLY A 173 -9.00 -13.28 23.36
N ASP A 174 -8.45 -12.83 22.20
CA ASP A 174 -8.77 -11.53 21.58
C ASP A 174 -9.19 -11.64 20.09
N GLY A 175 -9.50 -12.83 19.59
CA GLY A 175 -9.80 -13.07 18.18
C GLY A 175 -8.64 -13.68 17.40
N SER A 176 -8.83 -13.90 16.09
CA SER A 176 -7.85 -14.49 15.18
C SER A 176 -8.06 -13.98 13.76
N GLY A 177 -7.13 -14.27 12.84
CA GLY A 177 -7.29 -13.95 11.41
C GLY A 177 -6.56 -12.70 10.92
N ASN A 178 -5.94 -11.90 11.78
CA ASN A 178 -5.32 -10.62 11.39
C ASN A 178 -3.80 -10.58 11.58
N TYR A 179 -3.11 -11.72 11.48
CA TYR A 179 -1.67 -11.81 11.78
C TYR A 179 -0.81 -10.96 10.85
N GLY A 180 -1.17 -10.85 9.55
CA GLY A 180 -0.48 -9.96 8.61
C GLY A 180 -0.59 -8.48 8.97
N LEU A 181 -1.73 -8.06 9.56
CA LEU A 181 -1.89 -6.70 10.09
C LEU A 181 -1.09 -6.50 11.37
N PHE A 182 -1.05 -7.49 12.27
CA PHE A 182 -0.18 -7.44 13.45
C PHE A 182 1.30 -7.39 13.07
N ASP A 183 1.71 -8.05 11.98
CA ASP A 183 3.08 -7.95 11.43
C ASP A 183 3.38 -6.51 10.98
N THR A 184 2.44 -5.88 10.28
CA THR A 184 2.56 -4.47 9.88
C THR A 184 2.67 -3.55 11.09
N LEU A 185 1.86 -3.74 12.12
CA LEU A 185 1.97 -2.97 13.38
C LEU A 185 3.32 -3.20 14.07
N ALA A 186 3.84 -4.43 14.07
CA ALA A 186 5.16 -4.73 14.64
C ALA A 186 6.28 -4.03 13.86
N ALA A 187 6.20 -4.00 12.53
CA ALA A 187 7.14 -3.25 11.70
C ALA A 187 7.06 -1.74 11.97
N LEU A 188 5.87 -1.17 12.12
CA LEU A 188 5.70 0.25 12.47
C LEU A 188 6.25 0.58 13.87
N LYS A 189 6.04 -0.30 14.86
CA LYS A 189 6.65 -0.16 16.20
C LYS A 189 8.18 -0.23 16.12
N TRP A 190 8.71 -1.11 15.25
CA TRP A 190 10.15 -1.17 14.99
C TRP A 190 10.65 0.15 14.38
N VAL A 191 9.92 0.73 13.40
CA VAL A 191 10.24 2.03 12.79
C VAL A 191 10.29 3.12 13.87
N GLN A 192 9.28 3.22 14.73
CA GLN A 192 9.25 4.18 15.83
C GLN A 192 10.47 4.07 16.75
N ALA A 193 10.91 2.86 17.06
CA ALA A 193 12.02 2.61 17.96
C ALA A 193 13.42 2.84 17.33
N ASN A 194 13.57 2.63 16.02
CA ASN A 194 14.89 2.47 15.41
C ASN A 194 15.21 3.45 14.28
N ILE A 195 14.21 4.07 13.62
CA ILE A 195 14.45 4.78 12.37
C ILE A 195 15.35 6.02 12.52
N ALA A 196 15.43 6.58 13.71
CA ALA A 196 16.35 7.67 14.02
C ALA A 196 17.82 7.27 13.80
N GLN A 197 18.19 5.98 13.97
CA GLN A 197 19.54 5.48 13.70
C GLN A 197 19.91 5.56 12.22
N PHE A 198 18.92 5.67 11.33
CA PHE A 198 19.06 5.81 9.88
C PHE A 198 18.84 7.23 9.39
N GLY A 199 18.82 8.21 10.31
CA GLY A 199 18.57 9.63 9.98
C GLY A 199 17.10 9.97 9.70
N GLY A 200 16.16 9.06 10.00
CA GLY A 200 14.73 9.28 9.90
C GLY A 200 14.13 9.94 11.14
N ASP A 201 13.00 10.57 11.00
CA ASP A 201 12.23 11.18 12.08
C ASP A 201 11.02 10.31 12.46
N PRO A 202 11.00 9.66 13.64
CA PRO A 202 9.86 8.84 14.05
C PRO A 202 8.56 9.64 14.25
N SER A 203 8.62 10.98 14.36
CA SER A 203 7.44 11.84 14.40
C SER A 203 6.94 12.27 13.01
N ARG A 204 7.60 11.81 11.94
CA ARG A 204 7.23 12.10 10.54
C ARG A 204 7.21 10.84 9.69
N VAL A 205 6.46 9.84 10.17
CA VAL A 205 6.26 8.56 9.48
C VAL A 205 5.02 8.63 8.61
N THR A 206 5.18 8.32 7.34
CA THR A 206 4.09 8.14 6.36
C THR A 206 4.02 6.68 6.00
N ILE A 207 2.89 6.03 6.26
CA ILE A 207 2.61 4.71 5.70
C ILE A 207 2.08 4.88 4.27
N PHE A 208 2.57 4.07 3.34
CA PHE A 208 2.03 4.07 2.00
C PHE A 208 2.02 2.67 1.41
N GLY A 209 1.03 2.40 0.57
CA GLY A 209 0.86 1.09 -0.01
C GLY A 209 0.07 1.13 -1.30
N GLY A 210 0.20 0.07 -2.09
CA GLY A 210 -0.54 -0.07 -3.33
C GLY A 210 -1.37 -1.35 -3.34
N SER A 211 -2.54 -1.32 -4.04
CA SER A 211 -3.41 -2.49 -4.11
C SER A 211 -3.80 -2.99 -2.70
N SER A 212 -3.63 -4.27 -2.39
CA SER A 212 -3.87 -4.79 -1.04
C SER A 212 -3.00 -4.16 0.05
N GLY A 213 -1.83 -3.59 -0.29
CA GLY A 213 -1.05 -2.76 0.64
C GLY A 213 -1.77 -1.46 0.99
N ALA A 214 -2.45 -0.83 0.02
CA ALA A 214 -3.31 0.33 0.26
C ALA A 214 -4.56 -0.03 1.07
N GLN A 215 -5.11 -1.23 0.87
CA GLN A 215 -6.16 -1.79 1.74
C GLN A 215 -5.68 -1.86 3.19
N ILE A 216 -4.47 -2.39 3.45
CA ILE A 216 -3.87 -2.41 4.79
C ILE A 216 -3.73 -0.99 5.34
N VAL A 217 -3.21 -0.04 4.56
CA VAL A 217 -3.11 1.38 4.96
C VAL A 217 -4.47 1.92 5.42
N SER A 218 -5.52 1.66 4.65
CA SER A 218 -6.88 2.12 4.98
C SER A 218 -7.43 1.45 6.24
N LEU A 219 -7.17 0.14 6.45
CA LEU A 219 -7.57 -0.57 7.67
C LEU A 219 -6.87 -0.01 8.92
N LEU A 220 -5.59 0.35 8.79
CA LEU A 220 -4.86 0.97 9.89
C LEU A 220 -5.41 2.36 10.25
N ALA A 221 -6.07 3.06 9.33
CA ALA A 221 -6.74 4.32 9.63
C ALA A 221 -7.92 4.14 10.61
N GLY A 222 -8.62 3.01 10.56
CA GLY A 222 -9.69 2.65 11.50
C GLY A 222 -9.21 1.89 12.74
N ALA A 223 -7.96 1.39 12.77
CA ALA A 223 -7.46 0.53 13.84
C ALA A 223 -6.93 1.31 15.04
N PRO A 224 -7.51 1.17 16.26
CA PRO A 224 -7.02 1.88 17.45
C PRO A 224 -5.56 1.58 17.80
N ALA A 225 -5.11 0.34 17.55
CA ALA A 225 -3.74 -0.11 17.83
C ALA A 225 -2.66 0.56 16.94
N ALA A 226 -3.06 1.20 15.83
CA ALA A 226 -2.16 1.93 14.93
C ALA A 226 -1.98 3.41 15.33
N LYS A 227 -2.75 3.90 16.31
CA LYS A 227 -2.73 5.31 16.72
C LYS A 227 -1.33 5.73 17.18
N GLY A 228 -0.83 6.81 16.56
CA GLY A 228 0.49 7.39 16.88
C GLY A 228 1.68 6.68 16.23
N LEU A 229 1.50 5.53 15.57
CA LEU A 229 2.60 4.82 14.88
C LEU A 229 2.97 5.47 13.54
N TYR A 230 2.08 6.26 12.98
CA TYR A 230 2.31 7.05 11.77
C TYR A 230 1.57 8.39 11.87
N GLN A 231 1.96 9.35 11.04
CA GLN A 231 1.41 10.70 11.01
C GLN A 231 0.74 11.05 9.67
N ARG A 232 0.90 10.23 8.63
CA ARG A 232 0.32 10.43 7.30
C ARG A 232 0.08 9.10 6.62
N ALA A 233 -0.90 9.05 5.71
CA ALA A 233 -1.22 7.83 4.98
C ALA A 233 -1.38 8.11 3.49
N ILE A 234 -0.80 7.22 2.64
CA ILE A 234 -0.98 7.25 1.19
C ILE A 234 -1.53 5.89 0.73
N ALA A 235 -2.64 5.88 0.00
CA ALA A 235 -3.24 4.66 -0.54
C ALA A 235 -3.40 4.75 -2.06
N GLN A 236 -2.86 3.75 -2.77
CA GLN A 236 -2.76 3.71 -4.22
C GLN A 236 -3.51 2.50 -4.78
N GLY A 237 -4.59 2.73 -5.52
CA GLY A 237 -5.35 1.70 -6.23
C GLY A 237 -6.18 0.78 -5.33
N ARG A 238 -6.48 1.15 -4.08
CA ARG A 238 -7.41 0.42 -3.20
C ARG A 238 -7.69 1.16 -1.89
N ALA A 239 -8.89 0.94 -1.33
CA ALA A 239 -9.24 1.27 0.06
C ALA A 239 -10.30 0.32 0.59
N GLU A 240 -10.31 0.08 1.91
CA GLU A 240 -11.33 -0.73 2.58
C GLU A 240 -12.41 0.18 3.18
N PHE A 241 -13.27 0.70 2.31
CA PHE A 241 -14.36 1.62 2.66
C PHE A 241 -15.73 1.17 2.14
N PHE A 242 -15.91 -0.14 1.97
CA PHE A 242 -17.23 -0.69 1.65
C PHE A 242 -18.12 -0.75 2.88
N PRO A 243 -19.41 -0.41 2.77
CA PRO A 243 -20.39 -0.71 3.80
C PRO A 243 -20.61 -2.22 3.87
N ARG A 244 -21.08 -2.72 5.00
CA ARG A 244 -21.46 -4.13 5.13
C ARG A 244 -22.80 -4.33 4.44
N LEU A 245 -22.81 -4.96 3.28
CA LEU A 245 -23.98 -5.27 2.49
C LEU A 245 -23.96 -6.73 2.05
N ASP A 246 -25.08 -7.44 2.23
CA ASP A 246 -25.24 -8.83 1.76
C ASP A 246 -25.33 -8.94 0.23
N LEU A 247 -25.35 -7.81 -0.45
CA LEU A 247 -25.52 -7.68 -1.89
C LEU A 247 -24.24 -7.88 -2.71
N ILE A 248 -23.08 -7.74 -2.07
CA ILE A 248 -21.80 -7.80 -2.75
C ILE A 248 -21.28 -9.27 -2.68
N PRO A 249 -20.80 -9.87 -3.79
CA PRO A 249 -20.29 -11.24 -3.76
C PRO A 249 -19.17 -11.42 -2.73
N PRO A 250 -19.04 -12.55 -2.05
CA PRO A 250 -18.02 -12.78 -1.00
C PRO A 250 -16.58 -12.48 -1.40
N THR A 251 -16.26 -12.51 -2.69
CA THR A 251 -14.91 -12.21 -3.22
C THR A 251 -14.58 -10.73 -3.32
N LEU A 252 -15.57 -9.85 -3.16
CA LEU A 252 -15.43 -8.38 -3.29
C LEU A 252 -16.05 -7.63 -2.11
N THR A 253 -16.43 -8.35 -1.10
CA THR A 253 -17.30 -7.86 -0.01
C THR A 253 -16.55 -7.23 1.14
N PRO A 254 -17.33 -6.54 2.00
CA PRO A 254 -16.89 -6.09 3.29
C PRO A 254 -16.20 -7.22 4.07
N LEU A 255 -15.33 -6.79 4.98
CA LEU A 255 -14.59 -7.72 5.83
C LEU A 255 -15.52 -8.70 6.53
N PRO A 256 -15.19 -10.00 6.56
CA PRO A 256 -15.98 -10.98 7.28
C PRO A 256 -15.98 -10.68 8.78
N SER A 257 -17.05 -11.04 9.45
CA SER A 257 -17.05 -11.16 10.90
C SER A 257 -16.12 -12.29 11.35
N LEU A 258 -15.69 -12.26 12.60
CA LEU A 258 -14.86 -13.33 13.17
C LEU A 258 -15.52 -14.70 13.02
N HIS A 259 -16.84 -14.79 13.23
CA HIS A 259 -17.59 -16.04 13.09
C HIS A 259 -17.55 -16.60 11.65
N GLU A 260 -17.74 -15.74 10.64
CA GLU A 260 -17.66 -16.15 9.23
C GLU A 260 -16.24 -16.60 8.85
N ALA A 261 -15.23 -15.88 9.32
CA ALA A 261 -13.83 -16.21 9.07
C ALA A 261 -13.42 -17.51 9.80
N GLU A 262 -13.90 -17.76 11.03
CA GLU A 262 -13.66 -19.01 11.75
C GLU A 262 -14.31 -20.20 11.05
N LYS A 263 -15.50 -20.01 10.48
CA LYS A 263 -16.14 -21.06 9.66
C LYS A 263 -15.26 -21.44 8.47
N THR A 264 -14.74 -20.44 7.73
CA THR A 264 -13.81 -20.68 6.64
C THR A 264 -12.54 -21.40 7.11
N GLY A 265 -12.01 -21.04 8.27
CA GLY A 265 -10.84 -21.71 8.87
C GLY A 265 -11.10 -23.14 9.31
N ASN A 266 -12.29 -23.43 9.87
CA ASN A 266 -12.70 -24.79 10.20
C ASN A 266 -12.82 -25.66 8.93
N ASP A 267 -13.45 -25.14 7.87
CA ASP A 267 -13.57 -25.83 6.59
C ASP A 267 -12.18 -26.10 5.97
N PHE A 268 -11.25 -25.17 6.15
CA PHE A 268 -9.86 -25.34 5.70
C PHE A 268 -9.11 -26.41 6.51
N PHE A 269 -9.28 -26.49 7.85
CA PHE A 269 -8.69 -27.56 8.65
C PHE A 269 -9.24 -28.95 8.25
N ASN A 270 -10.53 -29.03 7.92
CA ASN A 270 -11.11 -30.23 7.35
C ASN A 270 -10.42 -30.61 6.02
N SER A 271 -10.17 -29.64 5.15
CA SER A 271 -9.46 -29.85 3.88
C SER A 271 -7.99 -30.26 4.08
N LEU A 272 -7.33 -29.79 5.14
CA LEU A 272 -5.99 -30.21 5.55
C LEU A 272 -5.98 -31.63 6.17
N GLY A 273 -7.14 -32.21 6.50
CA GLY A 273 -7.23 -33.49 7.16
C GLY A 273 -6.72 -33.47 8.61
N VAL A 274 -6.77 -32.33 9.28
CA VAL A 274 -6.25 -32.16 10.65
C VAL A 274 -7.38 -31.94 11.66
N PRO A 275 -7.32 -32.61 12.83
CA PRO A 275 -8.39 -32.53 13.83
C PRO A 275 -8.29 -31.30 14.75
N ASN A 276 -7.15 -30.61 14.80
CA ASN A 276 -6.91 -29.52 15.75
C ASN A 276 -5.70 -28.64 15.35
N LEU A 277 -5.54 -27.52 16.05
CA LEU A 277 -4.47 -26.53 15.84
C LEU A 277 -3.06 -27.12 16.00
N ALA A 278 -2.85 -28.03 16.97
CA ALA A 278 -1.54 -28.63 17.18
C ALA A 278 -1.10 -29.45 15.96
N SER A 279 -2.01 -30.27 15.40
CA SER A 279 -1.78 -31.01 14.17
C SER A 279 -1.55 -30.08 12.98
N ALA A 280 -2.34 -29.01 12.85
CA ALA A 280 -2.17 -28.01 11.79
C ALA A 280 -0.78 -27.31 11.85
N ARG A 281 -0.29 -26.97 13.04
CA ARG A 281 1.05 -26.39 13.24
C ARG A 281 2.19 -27.35 12.92
N SER A 282 1.95 -28.67 12.95
CA SER A 282 2.97 -29.68 12.62
C SER A 282 3.14 -29.89 11.11
N LEU A 283 2.18 -29.46 10.30
CA LEU A 283 2.27 -29.56 8.84
C LEU A 283 3.38 -28.65 8.29
N SER A 284 3.97 -29.04 7.17
CA SER A 284 4.85 -28.15 6.45
C SER A 284 4.08 -26.94 5.89
N ALA A 285 4.77 -25.80 5.72
CA ALA A 285 4.17 -24.64 5.06
C ALA A 285 3.77 -24.98 3.62
N GLN A 286 4.53 -25.82 2.93
CA GLN A 286 4.23 -26.27 1.56
C GLN A 286 2.92 -27.05 1.52
N THR A 287 2.71 -28.00 2.43
CA THR A 287 1.43 -28.75 2.53
C THR A 287 0.24 -27.81 2.71
N THR A 288 0.40 -26.75 3.54
CA THR A 288 -0.63 -25.74 3.74
C THR A 288 -0.93 -24.96 2.45
N LEU A 289 0.10 -24.61 1.67
CA LEU A 289 -0.07 -23.95 0.36
C LEU A 289 -0.74 -24.86 -0.67
N ASP A 290 -0.33 -26.12 -0.76
CA ASP A 290 -0.87 -27.07 -1.74
C ASP A 290 -2.36 -27.29 -1.53
N VAL A 291 -2.80 -27.41 -0.26
CA VAL A 291 -4.21 -27.50 0.09
C VAL A 291 -4.94 -26.18 -0.17
N LEU A 292 -4.31 -25.03 0.13
CA LEU A 292 -4.89 -23.73 -0.17
C LEU A 292 -5.15 -23.55 -1.67
N ALA A 293 -4.20 -23.95 -2.51
CA ALA A 293 -4.33 -23.88 -3.98
C ALA A 293 -5.49 -24.72 -4.53
N SER A 294 -5.79 -25.86 -3.89
CA SER A 294 -6.91 -26.74 -4.27
C SER A 294 -8.23 -26.37 -3.60
N SER A 295 -8.19 -25.63 -2.50
CA SER A 295 -9.36 -25.13 -1.80
C SER A 295 -9.88 -23.84 -2.44
N ARG A 296 -11.14 -23.51 -2.14
CA ARG A 296 -11.70 -22.20 -2.49
C ARG A 296 -11.69 -21.24 -1.29
N ALA A 297 -10.86 -21.53 -0.27
CA ALA A 297 -10.78 -20.72 0.93
C ALA A 297 -10.16 -19.36 0.61
N ASP A 298 -10.84 -18.31 1.02
CA ASP A 298 -10.39 -16.92 0.91
C ASP A 298 -10.05 -16.40 2.30
N PHE A 299 -8.76 -16.09 2.53
CA PHE A 299 -8.26 -15.59 3.79
C PHE A 299 -7.90 -14.11 3.66
N ARG A 300 -8.62 -13.28 4.39
CA ARG A 300 -8.49 -11.82 4.37
C ARG A 300 -8.72 -11.22 5.76
N PRO A 301 -8.42 -9.93 5.96
CA PRO A 301 -8.66 -9.25 7.22
C PRO A 301 -10.10 -9.45 7.71
N THR A 302 -10.26 -9.55 9.03
CA THR A 302 -11.51 -9.95 9.69
C THR A 302 -11.87 -8.91 10.73
N ILE A 303 -13.14 -8.56 10.86
CA ILE A 303 -13.65 -7.77 11.99
C ILE A 303 -13.61 -8.67 13.23
N ASP A 304 -12.51 -8.57 13.98
CA ASP A 304 -12.23 -9.40 15.16
C ASP A 304 -12.65 -8.72 16.47
N GLY A 305 -13.07 -7.45 16.41
CA GLY A 305 -13.47 -6.66 17.57
C GLY A 305 -12.30 -6.14 18.42
N SER A 306 -11.06 -6.52 18.09
CA SER A 306 -9.84 -6.16 18.80
C SER A 306 -8.94 -5.23 17.95
N LEU A 307 -8.42 -5.73 16.84
CA LEU A 307 -7.62 -4.95 15.91
C LEU A 307 -8.50 -4.21 14.91
N ILE A 308 -9.43 -4.90 14.28
CA ILE A 308 -10.45 -4.32 13.41
C ILE A 308 -11.77 -4.31 14.17
N VAL A 309 -12.14 -3.15 14.68
CA VAL A 309 -13.28 -2.98 15.59
C VAL A 309 -14.61 -2.70 14.89
N GLY A 310 -14.60 -2.56 13.55
CA GLY A 310 -15.79 -2.29 12.74
C GLY A 310 -15.41 -1.95 11.30
N SER A 311 -16.40 -1.63 10.46
CA SER A 311 -16.15 -1.13 9.11
C SER A 311 -15.54 0.27 9.17
N ASN A 312 -14.63 0.61 8.25
CA ASN A 312 -14.06 1.95 8.19
C ASN A 312 -15.12 3.02 7.92
N VAL A 313 -16.16 2.70 7.13
CA VAL A 313 -17.26 3.63 6.87
C VAL A 313 -17.92 4.05 8.17
N ASP A 314 -18.30 3.07 9.01
CA ASP A 314 -18.95 3.34 10.29
C ASP A 314 -18.03 4.08 11.28
N LEU A 315 -16.77 3.65 11.36
CA LEU A 315 -15.79 4.26 12.25
C LEU A 315 -15.54 5.74 11.89
N PHE A 316 -15.42 6.05 10.60
CA PHE A 316 -15.25 7.43 10.14
C PHE A 316 -16.51 8.27 10.35
N GLN A 317 -17.70 7.73 10.06
CA GLN A 317 -18.97 8.42 10.36
C GLN A 317 -19.12 8.78 11.83
N GLN A 318 -18.66 7.89 12.73
CA GLN A 318 -18.66 8.09 14.18
C GLN A 318 -17.50 8.95 14.70
N GLY A 319 -16.55 9.36 13.86
CA GLY A 319 -15.34 10.08 14.28
C GLY A 319 -14.34 9.21 15.06
N LYS A 320 -14.41 7.89 14.95
CA LYS A 320 -13.56 6.91 15.67
C LYS A 320 -12.45 6.39 14.78
N PHE A 321 -11.58 7.24 14.29
CA PHE A 321 -10.48 6.88 13.38
C PHE A 321 -9.19 7.64 13.73
N ASN A 322 -8.09 7.21 13.15
CA ASN A 322 -6.79 7.87 13.27
C ASN A 322 -6.74 9.04 12.28
N ASP A 323 -7.14 10.23 12.73
CA ASP A 323 -7.20 11.43 11.90
C ASP A 323 -5.81 11.93 11.54
N THR A 324 -5.38 11.64 10.33
CA THR A 324 -4.10 12.06 9.72
C THR A 324 -4.35 12.60 8.32
N PRO A 325 -3.47 13.45 7.77
CA PRO A 325 -3.51 13.79 6.34
C PRO A 325 -3.47 12.53 5.49
N ILE A 326 -4.30 12.47 4.44
CA ILE A 326 -4.33 11.36 3.49
C ILE A 326 -4.08 11.83 2.06
N LEU A 327 -3.38 11.00 1.29
CA LEU A 327 -3.20 11.15 -0.14
C LEU A 327 -3.62 9.83 -0.80
N VAL A 328 -4.73 9.84 -1.55
CA VAL A 328 -5.37 8.63 -2.03
C VAL A 328 -5.71 8.73 -3.52
N GLY A 329 -5.68 7.64 -4.24
CA GLY A 329 -6.02 7.68 -5.66
C GLY A 329 -5.92 6.33 -6.34
N PHE A 330 -6.24 6.33 -7.63
CA PHE A 330 -6.34 5.13 -8.44
C PHE A 330 -5.99 5.43 -9.90
N SER A 331 -5.82 4.37 -10.70
CA SER A 331 -5.51 4.45 -12.13
C SER A 331 -6.79 4.50 -12.98
N THR A 332 -6.67 4.94 -14.23
CA THR A 332 -7.84 5.08 -15.13
C THR A 332 -8.36 3.74 -15.66
N ASP A 333 -7.60 2.64 -15.58
CA ASP A 333 -8.03 1.29 -15.92
C ASP A 333 -7.62 0.25 -14.86
N GLU A 334 -8.32 0.22 -13.74
CA GLU A 334 -8.06 -0.74 -12.63
C GLU A 334 -8.48 -2.18 -12.97
N ALA A 335 -9.25 -2.39 -14.05
CA ALA A 335 -9.65 -3.72 -14.49
C ALA A 335 -8.46 -4.52 -15.07
N GLY A 336 -7.43 -3.85 -15.59
CA GLY A 336 -6.21 -4.47 -16.09
C GLY A 336 -6.48 -5.62 -17.08
N ALA A 337 -6.01 -6.83 -16.77
CA ALA A 337 -6.20 -8.03 -17.58
C ALA A 337 -7.51 -8.80 -17.31
N THR A 338 -8.41 -8.27 -16.46
CA THR A 338 -9.69 -8.94 -16.15
C THR A 338 -10.56 -9.09 -17.42
N SER A 339 -11.07 -10.28 -17.66
CA SER A 339 -11.86 -10.52 -18.88
C SER A 339 -13.20 -9.80 -18.83
N PRO A 340 -13.70 -9.28 -19.97
CA PRO A 340 -14.99 -8.59 -20.04
C PRO A 340 -16.14 -9.44 -19.48
N LYS A 341 -16.16 -10.74 -19.76
CA LYS A 341 -17.22 -11.65 -19.27
C LYS A 341 -17.28 -11.66 -17.73
N VAL A 342 -16.16 -11.75 -17.04
CA VAL A 342 -16.12 -11.74 -15.56
C VAL A 342 -16.65 -10.40 -15.04
N LEU A 343 -16.30 -9.29 -15.68
CA LEU A 343 -16.79 -7.97 -15.31
C LEU A 343 -18.32 -7.85 -15.49
N VAL A 344 -18.85 -8.37 -16.60
CA VAL A 344 -20.32 -8.38 -16.88
C VAL A 344 -21.05 -9.18 -15.82
N ASP A 345 -20.68 -10.45 -15.64
CA ASP A 345 -21.37 -11.37 -14.72
C ASP A 345 -21.38 -10.80 -13.29
N TRP A 346 -20.29 -10.17 -12.88
CA TRP A 346 -20.16 -9.54 -11.58
C TRP A 346 -21.05 -8.31 -11.44
N MET A 347 -20.99 -7.36 -12.39
CA MET A 347 -21.79 -6.14 -12.36
C MET A 347 -23.29 -6.41 -12.43
N ASP A 348 -23.69 -7.35 -13.26
CA ASP A 348 -25.10 -7.76 -13.33
C ASP A 348 -25.58 -8.30 -12.00
N SER A 349 -24.75 -9.05 -11.29
CA SER A 349 -25.10 -9.57 -9.97
C SER A 349 -25.26 -8.47 -8.92
N VAL A 350 -24.42 -7.44 -8.96
CA VAL A 350 -24.48 -6.28 -8.03
C VAL A 350 -25.71 -5.40 -8.36
N ILE A 351 -25.90 -5.04 -9.62
CA ILE A 351 -26.99 -4.16 -10.04
C ILE A 351 -28.35 -4.87 -9.81
N ALA A 352 -28.47 -6.13 -10.21
CA ALA A 352 -29.73 -6.88 -10.08
C ALA A 352 -30.18 -7.12 -8.64
N ARG A 353 -29.25 -7.22 -7.70
CA ARG A 353 -29.54 -7.40 -6.27
C ARG A 353 -29.98 -6.10 -5.61
N SER A 354 -29.54 -4.95 -6.13
CA SER A 354 -29.97 -3.67 -5.60
C SER A 354 -31.46 -3.46 -5.93
N GLY A 355 -32.25 -3.14 -4.96
CA GLY A 355 -33.67 -2.84 -5.17
C GLY A 355 -33.95 -1.42 -5.66
N CYS A 356 -32.92 -0.64 -6.01
CA CYS A 356 -33.01 0.78 -6.36
C CYS A 356 -33.09 1.02 -7.85
N LYS A 357 -34.31 0.99 -8.40
CA LYS A 357 -34.54 1.16 -9.84
C LYS A 357 -34.02 2.49 -10.42
N GLU A 358 -34.14 3.58 -9.67
CA GLU A 358 -33.64 4.91 -10.07
C GLU A 358 -32.11 4.91 -10.19
N ALA A 359 -31.41 4.38 -9.21
CA ALA A 359 -29.94 4.27 -9.21
C ALA A 359 -29.46 3.30 -10.29
N GLN A 360 -30.14 2.17 -10.49
CA GLN A 360 -29.86 1.24 -11.61
C GLN A 360 -30.00 1.94 -12.95
N ALA A 361 -31.07 2.72 -13.15
CA ALA A 361 -31.30 3.46 -14.38
C ALA A 361 -30.23 4.57 -14.59
N ALA A 362 -29.79 5.23 -13.52
CA ALA A 362 -28.70 6.22 -13.59
C ALA A 362 -27.37 5.57 -14.01
N ILE A 363 -27.02 4.42 -13.41
CA ILE A 363 -25.82 3.65 -13.77
C ILE A 363 -25.89 3.23 -15.25
N GLY A 364 -27.02 2.71 -15.73
CA GLY A 364 -27.20 2.31 -17.13
C GLY A 364 -27.06 3.47 -18.12
N LYS A 365 -27.37 4.70 -17.71
CA LYS A 365 -27.16 5.91 -18.54
C LYS A 365 -25.69 6.37 -18.56
N ILE A 366 -24.97 6.21 -17.45
CA ILE A 366 -23.57 6.64 -17.32
C ILE A 366 -22.64 5.62 -17.99
N TYR A 367 -22.97 4.33 -17.87
CA TYR A 367 -22.20 3.20 -18.41
C TYR A 367 -23.06 2.39 -19.41
N PRO A 368 -23.39 2.97 -20.58
CA PRO A 368 -24.25 2.31 -21.55
C PRO A 368 -23.59 1.06 -22.12
N ARG A 369 -24.38 -0.01 -22.25
CA ARG A 369 -23.98 -1.26 -22.91
C ARG A 369 -24.32 -1.19 -24.37
N THR A 370 -23.41 -0.67 -25.18
CA THR A 370 -23.52 -0.64 -26.64
C THR A 370 -22.43 -1.52 -27.24
N ASN A 371 -22.73 -2.22 -28.33
CA ASN A 371 -21.88 -3.27 -28.91
C ASN A 371 -20.40 -2.88 -29.10
N ASP A 372 -20.08 -1.63 -29.41
CA ASP A 372 -18.72 -1.16 -29.67
C ASP A 372 -18.02 -0.55 -28.42
N ALA A 373 -18.79 -0.11 -27.44
CA ALA A 373 -18.27 0.55 -26.23
C ALA A 373 -18.48 -0.27 -24.95
N GLU A 374 -19.12 -1.44 -25.02
CA GLU A 374 -19.51 -2.23 -23.86
C GLU A 374 -18.31 -2.58 -22.97
N THR A 375 -17.21 -3.04 -23.56
CA THR A 375 -16.00 -3.42 -22.83
C THR A 375 -15.40 -2.22 -22.08
N SER A 376 -15.32 -1.04 -22.71
CA SER A 376 -14.78 0.16 -22.07
C SER A 376 -15.64 0.62 -20.90
N MET A 377 -16.97 0.63 -21.10
CA MET A 377 -17.91 1.09 -20.07
C MET A 377 -17.94 0.15 -18.87
N LEU A 378 -17.86 -1.17 -19.09
CA LEU A 378 -17.76 -2.16 -18.00
C LEU A 378 -16.45 -2.03 -17.21
N ARG A 379 -15.33 -1.76 -17.90
CA ARG A 379 -14.04 -1.53 -17.24
C ARG A 379 -14.09 -0.27 -16.37
N TYR A 380 -14.69 0.83 -16.87
CA TYR A 380 -14.84 2.05 -16.10
C TYR A 380 -15.80 1.88 -14.92
N LEU A 381 -16.89 1.14 -15.09
CA LEU A 381 -17.80 0.82 -13.99
C LEU A 381 -17.12 -0.06 -12.93
N PHE A 382 -16.32 -1.06 -13.33
CA PHE A 382 -15.52 -1.87 -12.41
C PHE A 382 -14.53 -1.02 -11.63
N ARG A 383 -13.73 -0.19 -12.33
CA ARG A 383 -12.80 0.77 -11.71
C ARG A 383 -13.52 1.64 -10.66
N ASP A 384 -14.63 2.24 -11.08
CA ASP A 384 -15.36 3.19 -10.24
C ASP A 384 -15.99 2.51 -9.03
N PHE A 385 -16.47 1.29 -9.18
CA PHE A 385 -17.02 0.54 -8.04
C PHE A 385 -15.93 -0.01 -7.11
N TYR A 386 -14.92 -0.68 -7.69
CA TYR A 386 -13.99 -1.50 -6.92
C TYR A 386 -12.90 -0.69 -6.22
N ASP A 387 -12.43 0.37 -6.86
CA ASP A 387 -11.33 1.20 -6.37
C ASP A 387 -11.74 2.67 -6.21
N GLY A 388 -12.44 3.22 -7.17
CA GLY A 388 -12.81 4.63 -7.21
C GLY A 388 -13.76 5.03 -6.08
N TRP A 389 -14.87 4.31 -5.90
CA TRP A 389 -15.86 4.63 -4.87
C TRP A 389 -15.34 4.49 -3.43
N PRO A 390 -14.60 3.42 -3.05
CA PRO A 390 -14.02 3.32 -1.72
C PRO A 390 -12.99 4.41 -1.43
N ILE A 391 -12.14 4.76 -2.40
CA ILE A 391 -11.15 5.84 -2.28
C ILE A 391 -11.83 7.20 -2.15
N TRP A 392 -12.81 7.47 -3.01
CA TRP A 392 -13.61 8.69 -2.93
C TRP A 392 -14.39 8.80 -1.61
N THR A 393 -14.97 7.69 -1.14
CA THR A 393 -15.67 7.63 0.15
C THR A 393 -14.73 7.94 1.31
N TRP A 394 -13.51 7.41 1.30
CA TRP A 394 -12.51 7.74 2.30
C TRP A 394 -12.16 9.24 2.27
N ALA A 395 -11.84 9.79 1.09
CA ALA A 395 -11.52 11.21 0.95
C ALA A 395 -12.67 12.10 1.44
N ARG A 396 -13.92 11.77 1.09
CA ARG A 396 -15.12 12.47 1.51
C ARG A 396 -15.31 12.43 3.03
N LEU A 397 -15.27 11.24 3.62
CA LEU A 397 -15.42 11.09 5.07
C LEU A 397 -14.27 11.77 5.83
N GLN A 398 -13.04 11.73 5.33
CA GLN A 398 -11.91 12.46 5.89
C GLN A 398 -12.16 13.97 5.86
N SER A 399 -12.62 14.51 4.72
CA SER A 399 -12.88 15.95 4.61
C SER A 399 -14.04 16.44 5.48
N MET A 400 -15.06 15.58 5.72
CA MET A 400 -16.23 15.92 6.51
C MET A 400 -16.04 15.73 8.02
N LYS A 401 -15.28 14.70 8.42
CA LYS A 401 -15.16 14.25 9.82
C LYS A 401 -13.79 14.48 10.42
N GLY A 402 -12.75 14.53 9.60
CA GLY A 402 -11.38 14.79 10.02
C GLY A 402 -11.07 16.29 10.14
N ARG A 403 -9.95 16.60 10.79
CA ARG A 403 -9.35 17.94 10.84
C ARG A 403 -8.20 18.08 9.86
N ASN A 404 -7.73 16.95 9.34
CA ASN A 404 -6.63 16.87 8.40
C ASN A 404 -7.15 16.74 6.96
N HIS A 405 -6.39 17.28 6.00
CA HIS A 405 -6.77 17.29 4.60
C HIS A 405 -6.68 15.91 3.94
N ALA A 406 -7.54 15.72 2.94
CA ALA A 406 -7.45 14.66 1.95
C ALA A 406 -6.97 15.24 0.62
N TYR A 407 -6.08 14.53 -0.06
CA TYR A 407 -5.64 14.80 -1.43
C TYR A 407 -5.97 13.59 -2.30
N VAL A 408 -6.62 13.83 -3.43
CA VAL A 408 -7.03 12.76 -4.36
C VAL A 408 -6.24 12.85 -5.65
N PHE A 409 -5.81 11.72 -6.19
CA PHE A 409 -5.24 11.65 -7.54
C PHE A 409 -5.96 10.64 -8.43
N LEU A 410 -5.87 10.89 -9.73
CA LEU A 410 -6.19 9.95 -10.80
C LEU A 410 -4.95 9.81 -11.69
N PHE A 411 -4.48 8.59 -11.89
CA PHE A 411 -3.30 8.32 -12.70
C PHE A 411 -3.73 7.86 -14.10
N ASP A 412 -3.26 8.57 -15.13
CA ASP A 412 -3.67 8.40 -16.53
C ASP A 412 -2.46 8.44 -17.50
N VAL A 413 -1.29 8.03 -17.06
CA VAL A 413 -0.13 7.88 -17.95
C VAL A 413 -0.11 6.46 -18.48
N HIS A 414 -0.33 6.31 -19.77
CA HIS A 414 -0.42 5.00 -20.43
C HIS A 414 0.09 5.03 -21.88
N GLY A 415 0.53 3.88 -22.36
CA GLY A 415 0.98 3.69 -23.74
C GLY A 415 -0.15 3.21 -24.68
N PRO A 416 0.12 3.11 -25.97
CA PRO A 416 -0.86 2.67 -26.96
C PRO A 416 -1.32 1.22 -26.74
N GLU A 417 -0.55 0.40 -26.01
CA GLU A 417 -0.93 -0.96 -25.61
C GLU A 417 -1.97 -1.00 -24.49
N GLN A 418 -2.31 0.14 -23.91
CA GLN A 418 -3.28 0.33 -22.83
C GLN A 418 -4.44 1.21 -23.28
N PRO A 419 -5.30 0.77 -24.23
CA PRO A 419 -6.28 1.62 -24.91
C PRO A 419 -7.41 2.12 -24.00
N PHE A 420 -7.55 1.57 -22.79
CA PHE A 420 -8.60 1.95 -21.84
C PHE A 420 -8.08 2.84 -20.71
N GLY A 421 -6.78 3.10 -20.63
CA GLY A 421 -6.14 3.91 -19.60
C GLY A 421 -4.98 3.21 -18.91
N ALA A 422 -4.43 3.87 -17.90
CA ALA A 422 -3.35 3.34 -17.08
C ALA A 422 -3.80 2.14 -16.26
N TRP A 423 -3.09 1.02 -16.34
CA TRP A 423 -3.42 -0.22 -15.64
C TRP A 423 -3.23 -0.09 -14.12
N HIS A 424 -3.85 -1.01 -13.39
CA HIS A 424 -3.62 -1.17 -11.96
C HIS A 424 -2.13 -1.20 -11.59
N ALA A 425 -1.72 -0.38 -10.62
CA ALA A 425 -0.32 -0.23 -10.18
C ALA A 425 0.63 0.43 -11.21
N ALA A 426 0.12 1.02 -12.31
CA ALA A 426 0.95 1.69 -13.31
C ALA A 426 1.71 2.91 -12.75
N GLU A 427 1.26 3.51 -11.66
CA GLU A 427 1.90 4.65 -11.00
C GLU A 427 3.12 4.26 -10.15
N TYR A 428 3.32 2.98 -9.78
CA TYR A 428 4.44 2.58 -8.91
C TYR A 428 5.81 2.94 -9.49
N PRO A 429 6.13 2.65 -10.77
CA PRO A 429 7.40 3.06 -11.37
C PRO A 429 7.64 4.57 -11.25
N PHE A 430 6.58 5.38 -11.34
CA PHE A 430 6.67 6.84 -11.26
C PHE A 430 6.93 7.32 -9.84
N VAL A 431 6.26 6.74 -8.84
CA VAL A 431 6.45 7.08 -7.42
C VAL A 431 7.86 6.71 -6.94
N PHE A 432 8.36 5.53 -7.34
CA PHE A 432 9.68 5.07 -6.91
C PHE A 432 10.82 5.52 -7.84
N GLY A 433 10.51 5.95 -9.07
CA GLY A 433 11.50 6.26 -10.10
C GLY A 433 12.25 5.03 -10.63
N ASN A 434 11.67 3.84 -10.48
CA ASN A 434 12.24 2.56 -10.89
C ASN A 434 11.38 1.97 -12.01
N PHE A 435 11.81 2.14 -13.25
CA PHE A 435 11.08 1.67 -14.42
C PHE A 435 11.61 0.30 -14.88
N PRO A 436 10.75 -0.62 -15.35
CA PRO A 436 11.18 -1.91 -15.90
C PRO A 436 11.95 -1.76 -17.22
N LYS A 437 11.74 -0.64 -17.93
CA LYS A 437 12.46 -0.21 -19.14
C LYS A 437 12.86 1.26 -18.97
N PRO A 438 13.88 1.77 -19.69
CA PRO A 438 14.20 3.18 -19.64
C PRO A 438 12.97 4.05 -19.94
N PRO A 439 12.62 5.00 -19.06
CA PRO A 439 11.47 5.87 -19.28
C PRO A 439 11.71 6.83 -20.43
N THR A 440 10.65 7.25 -21.09
CA THR A 440 10.67 8.40 -21.98
C THR A 440 10.95 9.70 -21.21
N PRO A 441 11.41 10.80 -21.85
CA PRO A 441 11.58 12.08 -21.17
C PRO A 441 10.27 12.59 -20.50
N GLY A 442 9.10 12.30 -21.07
CA GLY A 442 7.81 12.66 -20.49
C GLY A 442 7.51 11.86 -19.21
N GLU A 443 7.72 10.55 -19.23
CA GLU A 443 7.55 9.67 -18.06
C GLU A 443 8.51 10.05 -16.93
N GLU A 444 9.79 10.35 -17.24
CA GLU A 444 10.75 10.79 -16.21
C GLU A 444 10.34 12.13 -15.60
N ALA A 445 9.83 13.08 -16.40
CA ALA A 445 9.34 14.35 -15.90
C ALA A 445 8.14 14.18 -14.96
N ILE A 446 7.18 13.34 -15.31
CA ILE A 446 6.02 13.01 -14.46
C ILE A 446 6.48 12.28 -13.19
N SER A 447 7.41 11.34 -13.32
CA SER A 447 7.98 10.61 -12.19
C SER A 447 8.68 11.56 -11.21
N ALA A 448 9.51 12.48 -11.70
CA ALA A 448 10.17 13.49 -10.87
C ALA A 448 9.14 14.39 -10.16
N LEU A 449 8.06 14.77 -10.85
CA LEU A 449 6.95 15.53 -10.28
C LEU A 449 6.25 14.74 -9.16
N MET A 450 5.89 13.49 -9.39
CA MET A 450 5.22 12.61 -8.41
C MET A 450 6.10 12.39 -7.18
N ARG A 451 7.39 12.05 -7.35
CA ARG A 451 8.31 11.89 -6.23
C ARG A 451 8.38 13.12 -5.34
N ARG A 452 8.40 14.31 -5.92
CA ARG A 452 8.40 15.59 -5.16
C ARG A 452 7.10 15.75 -4.37
N TYR A 453 5.94 15.45 -4.94
CA TYR A 453 4.65 15.49 -4.23
C TYR A 453 4.62 14.51 -3.07
N TRP A 454 5.05 13.25 -3.28
CA TRP A 454 5.06 12.22 -2.24
C TRP A 454 6.00 12.57 -1.09
N ILE A 455 7.19 13.08 -1.40
CA ILE A 455 8.17 13.53 -0.38
C ILE A 455 7.67 14.75 0.38
N ASN A 456 7.10 15.76 -0.29
CA ASN A 456 6.52 16.92 0.37
C ASN A 456 5.37 16.50 1.30
N PHE A 457 4.48 15.65 0.81
CA PHE A 457 3.41 15.11 1.64
C PHE A 457 3.95 14.33 2.84
N ALA A 458 4.95 13.49 2.65
CA ALA A 458 5.60 12.77 3.74
C ALA A 458 6.29 13.70 4.75
N ALA A 459 6.79 14.83 4.32
CA ALA A 459 7.44 15.83 5.18
C ALA A 459 6.43 16.71 5.94
N HIS A 460 5.34 17.12 5.28
CA HIS A 460 4.48 18.21 5.76
C HIS A 460 2.99 17.84 5.89
N GLY A 461 2.51 16.76 5.27
CA GLY A 461 1.08 16.43 5.12
C GLY A 461 0.39 17.25 4.03
N ASP A 462 1.17 17.99 3.27
CA ASP A 462 0.76 18.78 2.09
C ASP A 462 1.68 18.40 0.92
N PRO A 463 1.16 17.97 -0.24
CA PRO A 463 2.00 17.61 -1.39
C PRO A 463 2.60 18.83 -2.08
N ASN A 464 2.07 20.04 -1.87
CA ASN A 464 2.48 21.24 -2.55
C ASN A 464 3.91 21.69 -2.21
N GLY A 465 4.52 22.45 -3.10
CA GLY A 465 5.86 23.01 -2.90
C GLY A 465 6.30 23.91 -4.05
N PRO A 466 7.42 24.62 -3.91
CA PRO A 466 7.90 25.57 -4.90
C PRO A 466 8.07 24.93 -6.29
N GLY A 467 7.49 25.57 -7.32
CA GLY A 467 7.60 25.14 -8.72
C GLY A 467 6.79 23.88 -9.07
N LEU A 468 5.87 23.44 -8.19
CA LEU A 468 4.89 22.40 -8.49
C LEU A 468 3.55 23.01 -8.89
N PRO A 469 2.80 22.42 -9.83
CA PRO A 469 1.38 22.74 -10.02
C PRO A 469 0.63 22.60 -8.71
N VAL A 470 -0.29 23.52 -8.41
CA VAL A 470 -1.05 23.48 -7.15
C VAL A 470 -1.96 22.28 -7.14
N TRP A 471 -1.79 21.41 -6.15
CA TRP A 471 -2.69 20.31 -5.85
C TRP A 471 -3.69 20.75 -4.77
N LYS A 472 -4.93 21.01 -5.16
CA LYS A 472 -5.97 21.43 -4.22
C LYS A 472 -6.39 20.25 -3.33
N ALA A 473 -6.57 20.51 -2.04
CA ALA A 473 -7.16 19.54 -1.14
C ALA A 473 -8.57 19.18 -1.63
N PHE A 474 -8.96 17.94 -1.39
CA PHE A 474 -10.28 17.44 -1.71
C PHE A 474 -11.31 17.97 -0.69
N ASP A 475 -12.43 18.42 -1.19
CA ASP A 475 -13.62 18.75 -0.41
C ASP A 475 -14.88 18.27 -1.15
N GLU A 476 -16.00 18.21 -0.44
CA GLU A 476 -17.25 17.67 -0.99
C GLU A 476 -17.90 18.57 -2.06
N GLU A 477 -17.61 19.87 -2.04
CA GLU A 477 -18.16 20.82 -3.01
C GLU A 477 -17.39 20.80 -4.32
N SER A 478 -16.06 20.96 -4.26
CA SER A 478 -15.20 21.10 -5.44
C SER A 478 -14.77 19.77 -6.03
N GLN A 479 -14.72 18.68 -5.24
CA GLN A 479 -14.35 17.32 -5.67
C GLN A 479 -13.01 17.27 -6.42
N MET A 480 -12.02 18.07 -5.98
CA MET A 480 -10.76 18.27 -6.71
C MET A 480 -9.84 17.07 -6.59
N ALA A 481 -9.20 16.71 -7.69
CA ALA A 481 -8.14 15.71 -7.77
C ALA A 481 -6.97 16.22 -8.63
N MET A 482 -5.76 15.73 -8.39
CA MET A 482 -4.63 15.85 -9.30
C MET A 482 -4.73 14.74 -10.34
N VAL A 483 -4.90 15.09 -11.60
CA VAL A 483 -4.89 14.13 -12.70
C VAL A 483 -3.48 14.10 -13.30
N PHE A 484 -2.80 12.98 -13.13
CA PHE A 484 -1.51 12.70 -13.74
C PHE A 484 -1.72 12.05 -15.11
N GLY A 485 -1.60 12.83 -16.15
CA GLY A 485 -1.56 12.45 -17.55
C GLY A 485 -0.48 13.26 -18.27
N ASP A 486 -0.56 13.47 -19.58
CA ASP A 486 0.42 14.24 -20.35
C ASP A 486 0.68 15.64 -19.80
N SER A 487 -0.32 16.23 -19.15
CA SER A 487 -0.24 17.56 -18.52
C SER A 487 -0.85 17.52 -17.13
N PRO A 488 -0.09 17.15 -16.09
CA PRO A 488 -0.58 17.05 -14.72
C PRO A 488 -1.23 18.33 -14.22
N ARG A 489 -2.49 18.24 -13.74
CA ARG A 489 -3.25 19.39 -13.26
C ARG A 489 -4.31 19.01 -12.23
N SER A 490 -4.59 19.93 -11.32
CA SER A 490 -5.70 19.82 -10.37
C SER A 490 -7.01 20.24 -11.06
N GLN A 491 -7.99 19.35 -11.06
CA GLN A 491 -9.32 19.57 -11.66
C GLN A 491 -10.38 18.75 -10.89
N PRO A 492 -11.68 19.00 -11.07
CA PRO A 492 -12.70 18.11 -10.53
C PRO A 492 -12.50 16.68 -11.01
N LEU A 493 -12.76 15.71 -10.14
CA LEU A 493 -12.57 14.28 -10.44
C LEU A 493 -13.42 13.87 -11.66
N PRO A 494 -12.80 13.40 -12.75
CA PRO A 494 -13.52 13.22 -14.04
C PRO A 494 -14.69 12.24 -13.97
N ASN A 495 -14.61 11.20 -13.14
CA ASN A 495 -15.62 10.15 -12.99
C ASN A 495 -16.65 10.40 -11.87
N ILE A 496 -16.71 11.61 -11.32
CA ILE A 496 -17.56 11.93 -10.16
C ILE A 496 -19.05 11.58 -10.35
N ARG A 497 -19.56 11.66 -11.58
CA ARG A 497 -20.95 11.27 -11.89
C ARG A 497 -21.19 9.78 -11.62
N GLY A 498 -20.25 8.93 -12.01
CA GLY A 498 -20.30 7.49 -11.77
C GLY A 498 -20.23 7.17 -10.28
N LEU A 499 -19.28 7.80 -9.58
CA LEU A 499 -19.11 7.59 -8.13
C LEU A 499 -20.36 7.99 -7.33
N LYS A 500 -21.03 9.10 -7.69
CA LYS A 500 -22.30 9.53 -7.07
C LYS A 500 -23.45 8.56 -7.36
N ALA A 501 -23.58 8.05 -8.57
CA ALA A 501 -24.59 7.07 -8.90
C ALA A 501 -24.38 5.73 -8.16
N LEU A 502 -23.13 5.33 -7.98
CA LEU A 502 -22.77 4.16 -7.15
C LEU A 502 -23.08 4.41 -5.65
N ASP A 503 -22.82 5.62 -5.15
CA ASP A 503 -23.15 6.00 -3.77
C ASP A 503 -24.67 5.91 -3.52
N GLU A 504 -25.49 6.39 -4.46
CA GLU A 504 -26.95 6.27 -4.41
C GLU A 504 -27.41 4.81 -4.43
N LEU A 505 -26.80 3.96 -5.28
CA LEU A 505 -27.09 2.54 -5.34
C LEU A 505 -26.82 1.85 -3.98
N LEU A 506 -25.64 2.09 -3.41
CA LEU A 506 -25.21 1.47 -2.17
C LEU A 506 -25.98 1.98 -0.94
N ARG A 507 -26.35 3.26 -0.90
CA ARG A 507 -27.15 3.84 0.19
C ARG A 507 -28.58 3.30 0.24
N CYS A 508 -29.20 3.17 -0.90
CA CYS A 508 -30.57 2.66 -0.99
C CYS A 508 -30.69 1.22 -0.46
N ASP A 509 -29.64 0.44 -0.60
CA ASP A 509 -29.61 -0.91 -0.05
C ASP A 509 -29.41 -0.90 1.48
N ILE A 510 -28.58 0.01 2.01
CA ILE A 510 -28.41 0.20 3.46
C ILE A 510 -29.74 0.55 4.13
N GLU A 511 -30.51 1.49 3.54
CA GLU A 511 -31.79 1.95 4.11
C GLU A 511 -32.85 0.85 4.16
N ARG A 512 -32.79 -0.15 3.27
CA ARG A 512 -33.72 -1.29 3.28
C ARG A 512 -33.35 -2.40 4.27
N ASP A 513 -32.06 -2.58 4.50
CA ASP A 513 -31.54 -3.62 5.42
C ASP A 513 -31.49 -3.12 6.87
N THR A 514 -31.88 -1.86 7.13
CA THR A 514 -32.05 -1.31 8.47
C THR A 514 -33.49 -1.56 8.92
N PRO A 515 -33.75 -2.38 9.99
CA PRO A 515 -35.08 -2.76 10.44
C PRO A 515 -35.87 -1.57 11.01
#